data_371fcb00100bc2e526ec394cc374ce14
#
_entry.id   371fcb00100bc2e526ec394cc374ce14
#
_cell.length_a   1.000
_cell.length_b   1.000
_cell.length_c   1.000
_cell.angle_alpha   90.00
_cell.angle_beta   90.00
_cell.angle_gamma   90.00
#
_symmetry.space_group_name_H-M   'P 1'
#
loop_
_entity.id
_entity.type
_entity.pdbx_description
1 polymer ?
#
loop_
_entity_poly.entity_id
_entity_poly.type
_entity_poly.pdbx_seq_one_letter_code
_entity_poly.pdbx_strand_id
1 'polypeptide(L)'
;SLCDAQRKIEGVWKGKTRTYDLRGKKFCVCMAGNPYTESGEKFQIPDMLANRADTYNLGDVLSGREEAFGLSYIENALTSNAVLAPLAGRDPQDLMAMVRRARGESVATSELSSDYSAAETSAITAVLRHLFVVRDVLLRVNAEYVRSASQADAYRTEPPFKLQGSYRNMNKIAEKVVAAMNAQELETLIDDHYRGEAQTLTTGAEQNLLKLAELRERLSEAEAARWAQIKAEFRRQKSMGGAEDDPVTRLTGTLSGLGAELAAIRDAVLAAR
;
A
#
# COMPACT_ATOMS: atom_id res chain seq x y z
N SER A 1 31.22 0.97 -13.84
CA SER A 1 29.83 0.77 -13.43
C SER A 1 29.46 -0.71 -13.60
N LEU A 2 28.57 -1.22 -12.73
CA LEU A 2 28.09 -2.62 -12.75
C LEU A 2 27.37 -2.99 -14.03
N CYS A 3 26.64 -2.02 -14.61
CA CYS A 3 25.82 -2.23 -15.82
C CYS A 3 26.56 -1.98 -17.11
N ASP A 4 27.84 -1.56 -17.06
CA ASP A 4 28.67 -1.34 -18.24
C ASP A 4 29.44 -2.60 -18.63
N ALA A 5 29.86 -2.68 -19.88
CA ALA A 5 30.70 -3.79 -20.37
C ALA A 5 31.96 -4.02 -19.54
N GLN A 6 32.48 -2.98 -18.88
CA GLN A 6 33.66 -3.07 -18.03
C GLN A 6 33.40 -3.82 -16.74
N ARG A 7 32.15 -3.82 -16.21
CA ARG A 7 31.75 -4.48 -14.95
C ARG A 7 32.74 -4.26 -13.79
N LYS A 8 33.24 -3.02 -13.63
CA LYS A 8 34.13 -2.65 -12.55
C LYS A 8 33.42 -1.75 -11.55
N ILE A 9 33.65 -1.99 -10.27
CA ILE A 9 33.22 -1.11 -9.16
C ILE A 9 34.41 -0.70 -8.33
N GLU A 10 34.40 0.57 -7.95
CA GLU A 10 35.29 1.08 -6.93
C GLU A 10 34.57 1.13 -5.59
N GLY A 11 35.22 0.67 -4.54
CA GLY A 11 34.71 0.66 -3.20
C GLY A 11 35.81 0.96 -2.19
N VAL A 12 35.45 1.61 -1.08
CA VAL A 12 36.39 1.86 0.02
C VAL A 12 36.15 0.79 1.09
N TRP A 13 37.20 0.05 1.39
CA TRP A 13 37.20 -0.95 2.45
C TRP A 13 38.37 -0.69 3.39
N LYS A 14 38.08 -0.55 4.69
CA LYS A 14 39.11 -0.22 5.73
C LYS A 14 40.00 0.97 5.34
N GLY A 15 39.38 2.04 4.82
CA GLY A 15 40.09 3.27 4.43
C GLY A 15 40.94 3.17 3.15
N LYS A 16 40.88 2.06 2.42
CA LYS A 16 41.61 1.87 1.14
C LYS A 16 40.63 1.73 0.00
N THR A 17 40.80 2.54 -1.03
CA THR A 17 40.05 2.39 -2.30
C THR A 17 40.54 1.15 -3.04
N ARG A 18 39.60 0.32 -3.47
CA ARG A 18 39.86 -0.87 -4.27
C ARG A 18 38.91 -0.90 -5.46
N THR A 19 39.43 -1.29 -6.60
CA THR A 19 38.67 -1.58 -7.80
C THR A 19 38.43 -3.09 -7.89
N TYR A 20 37.16 -3.47 -7.99
CA TYR A 20 36.75 -4.85 -8.14
C TYR A 20 36.34 -5.10 -9.60
N ASP A 21 37.03 -6.03 -10.28
CA ASP A 21 36.67 -6.50 -11.62
C ASP A 21 35.72 -7.68 -11.48
N LEU A 22 34.48 -7.49 -11.97
CA LEU A 22 33.41 -8.46 -11.85
C LEU A 22 33.16 -9.23 -13.17
N ARG A 23 33.98 -9.00 -14.19
CA ARG A 23 33.89 -9.75 -15.44
C ARG A 23 34.18 -11.23 -15.19
N GLY A 24 33.37 -12.10 -15.79
CA GLY A 24 33.47 -13.55 -15.61
C GLY A 24 33.08 -14.08 -14.24
N LYS A 25 32.64 -13.21 -13.31
CA LYS A 25 32.06 -13.64 -12.02
C LYS A 25 30.61 -14.05 -12.22
N LYS A 26 30.22 -15.16 -11.59
CA LYS A 26 28.82 -15.64 -11.59
C LYS A 26 28.01 -14.89 -10.52
N PHE A 27 27.54 -13.70 -10.86
CA PHE A 27 26.61 -12.95 -10.00
C PHE A 27 25.67 -12.13 -10.86
N CYS A 28 24.50 -11.82 -10.33
CA CYS A 28 23.54 -10.89 -10.90
C CYS A 28 23.16 -9.84 -9.88
N VAL A 29 22.66 -8.71 -10.34
CA VAL A 29 22.11 -7.65 -9.50
C VAL A 29 20.62 -7.54 -9.80
N CYS A 30 19.79 -7.80 -8.79
CA CYS A 30 18.37 -7.58 -8.86
C CYS A 30 18.05 -6.31 -8.08
N MET A 31 17.30 -5.40 -8.69
CA MET A 31 16.83 -4.18 -8.07
C MET A 31 15.31 -4.20 -8.08
N ALA A 32 14.71 -3.78 -6.97
CA ALA A 32 13.28 -3.62 -6.85
C ALA A 32 12.96 -2.20 -6.41
N GLY A 33 11.90 -1.64 -6.91
CA GLY A 33 11.46 -0.29 -6.56
C GLY A 33 9.94 -0.19 -6.59
N ASN A 34 9.41 0.68 -5.73
CA ASN A 34 7.99 1.02 -5.72
C ASN A 34 7.72 2.12 -6.75
N PRO A 35 6.49 2.21 -7.31
CA PRO A 35 6.13 3.25 -8.26
C PRO A 35 6.14 4.67 -7.67
N TYR A 36 6.01 4.79 -6.34
CA TYR A 36 6.16 6.07 -5.62
C TYR A 36 7.26 5.96 -4.58
N THR A 37 8.00 7.06 -4.40
CA THR A 37 8.96 7.24 -3.31
C THR A 37 8.26 7.36 -1.96
N GLU A 38 8.99 7.33 -0.85
CA GLU A 38 8.42 7.54 0.50
C GLU A 38 7.76 8.91 0.64
N SER A 39 8.25 9.94 -0.06
CA SER A 39 7.63 11.27 -0.13
C SER A 39 6.39 11.32 -1.03
N GLY A 40 6.08 10.23 -1.74
CA GLY A 40 4.94 10.13 -2.65
C GLY A 40 5.19 10.70 -4.04
N GLU A 41 6.44 10.99 -4.41
CA GLU A 41 6.83 11.34 -5.77
C GLU A 41 6.91 10.10 -6.65
N LYS A 42 6.61 10.25 -7.95
CA LYS A 42 6.71 9.14 -8.90
C LYS A 42 8.17 8.72 -9.07
N PHE A 43 8.45 7.44 -8.82
CA PHE A 43 9.77 6.89 -9.05
C PHE A 43 10.05 6.78 -10.56
N GLN A 44 11.18 7.31 -10.98
CA GLN A 44 11.65 7.19 -12.36
C GLN A 44 12.98 6.42 -12.39
N ILE A 45 13.02 5.38 -13.20
CA ILE A 45 14.27 4.68 -13.47
C ILE A 45 15.08 5.57 -14.43
N PRO A 46 16.30 5.98 -14.08
CA PRO A 46 17.15 6.75 -15.00
C PRO A 46 17.32 6.04 -16.33
N ASP A 47 17.22 6.76 -17.44
CA ASP A 47 17.31 6.20 -18.79
C ASP A 47 18.58 5.37 -19.03
N MET A 48 19.69 5.82 -18.46
CA MET A 48 20.96 5.09 -18.52
C MET A 48 20.90 3.70 -17.86
N LEU A 49 20.04 3.52 -16.87
CA LEU A 49 19.83 2.25 -16.19
C LEU A 49 18.80 1.41 -16.94
N ALA A 50 17.69 2.01 -17.35
CA ALA A 50 16.62 1.35 -18.10
C ALA A 50 17.14 0.71 -19.41
N ASN A 51 18.04 1.41 -20.10
CA ASN A 51 18.65 0.92 -21.36
C ASN A 51 19.66 -0.23 -21.17
N ARG A 52 20.04 -0.56 -19.93
CA ARG A 52 21.09 -1.56 -19.63
C ARG A 52 20.61 -2.69 -18.73
N ALA A 53 19.38 -2.65 -18.30
CA ALA A 53 18.76 -3.64 -17.43
C ALA A 53 17.52 -4.23 -18.10
N ASP A 54 17.29 -5.51 -17.87
CA ASP A 54 16.00 -6.12 -18.18
C ASP A 54 15.00 -5.63 -17.14
N THR A 55 13.98 -4.90 -17.58
CA THR A 55 12.97 -4.32 -16.71
C THR A 55 11.71 -5.17 -16.74
N TYR A 56 11.29 -5.65 -15.58
CA TYR A 56 10.08 -6.42 -15.40
C TYR A 56 9.08 -5.59 -14.59
N ASN A 57 7.94 -5.31 -15.18
CA ASN A 57 6.79 -4.79 -14.42
C ASN A 57 5.98 -5.99 -13.91
N LEU A 58 5.94 -6.18 -12.61
CA LEU A 58 5.24 -7.32 -12.00
C LEU A 58 3.71 -7.16 -12.07
N GLY A 59 3.20 -5.94 -12.30
CA GLY A 59 1.77 -5.68 -12.44
C GLY A 59 0.97 -6.14 -11.22
N ASP A 60 -0.21 -6.68 -11.46
CA ASP A 60 -1.05 -7.28 -10.42
C ASP A 60 -0.67 -8.74 -10.17
N VAL A 61 0.29 -8.93 -9.27
CA VAL A 61 0.75 -10.27 -8.86
C VAL A 61 -0.18 -10.95 -7.86
N LEU A 62 -1.16 -10.22 -7.31
CA LEU A 62 -2.09 -10.72 -6.30
C LEU A 62 -3.24 -11.52 -6.93
N SER A 63 -3.65 -11.16 -8.15
CA SER A 63 -4.81 -11.76 -8.82
C SER A 63 -4.71 -13.29 -8.92
N GLY A 64 -5.70 -13.97 -8.34
CA GLY A 64 -5.78 -15.43 -8.28
C GLY A 64 -4.82 -16.08 -7.27
N ARG A 65 -4.13 -15.29 -6.43
CA ARG A 65 -3.20 -15.78 -5.38
C ARG A 65 -3.42 -15.08 -4.04
N GLU A 66 -4.58 -14.50 -3.84
CA GLU A 66 -4.92 -13.66 -2.68
C GLU A 66 -4.72 -14.41 -1.36
N GLU A 67 -5.04 -15.71 -1.32
CA GLU A 67 -4.88 -16.52 -0.12
C GLU A 67 -3.41 -16.72 0.25
N ALA A 68 -2.57 -17.07 -0.72
CA ALA A 68 -1.14 -17.27 -0.51
C ALA A 68 -0.46 -15.97 -0.06
N PHE A 69 -0.78 -14.85 -0.69
CA PHE A 69 -0.28 -13.54 -0.28
C PHE A 69 -0.83 -13.14 1.09
N GLY A 70 -2.12 -13.37 1.34
CA GLY A 70 -2.73 -13.13 2.65
C GLY A 70 -2.04 -13.89 3.78
N LEU A 71 -1.66 -15.14 3.54
CA LEU A 71 -0.91 -15.94 4.50
C LEU A 71 0.51 -15.40 4.70
N SER A 72 1.20 -15.00 3.63
CA SER A 72 2.56 -14.45 3.72
C SER A 72 2.64 -13.16 4.55
N TYR A 73 1.58 -12.34 4.60
CA TYR A 73 1.49 -11.19 5.51
C TYR A 73 1.47 -11.63 6.98
N ILE A 74 0.77 -12.71 7.29
CA ILE A 74 0.73 -13.27 8.65
C ILE A 74 2.11 -13.85 9.02
N GLU A 75 2.69 -14.65 8.15
CA GLU A 75 4.03 -15.25 8.36
C GLU A 75 5.09 -14.17 8.57
N ASN A 76 5.07 -13.10 7.77
CA ASN A 76 6.02 -12.00 7.89
C ASN A 76 5.86 -11.25 9.22
N ALA A 77 4.64 -11.15 9.75
CA ALA A 77 4.34 -10.44 10.99
C ALA A 77 4.64 -11.24 12.28
N LEU A 78 4.93 -12.54 12.20
CA LEU A 78 5.12 -13.39 13.39
C LEU A 78 6.15 -12.81 14.36
N THR A 79 7.32 -12.47 13.86
CA THR A 79 8.42 -11.96 14.70
C THR A 79 8.19 -10.54 15.22
N SER A 80 7.24 -9.82 14.64
CA SER A 80 6.91 -8.45 15.06
C SER A 80 5.91 -8.41 16.21
N ASN A 81 5.20 -9.50 16.48
CA ASN A 81 4.22 -9.56 17.56
C ASN A 81 4.71 -10.44 18.71
N ALA A 82 4.71 -9.92 19.93
CA ALA A 82 5.25 -10.63 21.11
C ALA A 82 4.55 -11.96 21.40
N VAL A 83 3.25 -12.07 21.12
CA VAL A 83 2.46 -13.31 21.34
C VAL A 83 2.76 -14.34 20.26
N LEU A 84 3.03 -13.92 19.02
CA LEU A 84 3.27 -14.80 17.88
C LEU A 84 4.74 -15.13 17.67
N ALA A 85 5.66 -14.31 18.16
CA ALA A 85 7.11 -14.51 17.96
C ALA A 85 7.62 -15.91 18.33
N PRO A 86 7.13 -16.58 19.39
CA PRO A 86 7.52 -17.96 19.69
C PRO A 86 7.18 -18.96 18.58
N LEU A 87 6.13 -18.72 17.77
CA LEU A 87 5.75 -19.59 16.65
C LEU A 87 6.80 -19.61 15.53
N ALA A 88 7.54 -18.52 15.35
CA ALA A 88 8.57 -18.43 14.32
C ALA A 88 9.72 -19.44 14.50
N GLY A 89 9.93 -19.90 15.73
CA GLY A 89 10.93 -20.93 16.06
C GLY A 89 10.39 -22.35 16.18
N ARG A 90 9.07 -22.55 15.95
CA ARG A 90 8.40 -23.86 16.04
C ARG A 90 8.13 -24.42 14.64
N ASP A 91 7.51 -25.62 14.59
CA ASP A 91 7.15 -26.24 13.32
C ASP A 91 6.18 -25.34 12.52
N PRO A 92 6.43 -25.07 11.24
CA PRO A 92 5.52 -24.31 10.39
C PRO A 92 4.09 -24.89 10.34
N GLN A 93 3.92 -26.20 10.57
CA GLN A 93 2.59 -26.84 10.65
C GLN A 93 1.79 -26.32 11.84
N ASP A 94 2.43 -25.99 12.97
CA ASP A 94 1.78 -25.42 14.13
C ASP A 94 1.16 -24.04 13.81
N LEU A 95 1.86 -23.20 13.04
CA LEU A 95 1.30 -21.94 12.56
C LEU A 95 0.05 -22.18 11.72
N MET A 96 0.10 -23.11 10.77
CA MET A 96 -1.04 -23.41 9.90
C MET A 96 -2.23 -23.95 10.70
N ALA A 97 -1.98 -24.78 11.70
CA ALA A 97 -2.99 -25.29 12.63
C ALA A 97 -3.63 -24.15 13.44
N MET A 98 -2.82 -23.21 13.95
CA MET A 98 -3.30 -22.02 14.68
C MET A 98 -4.09 -21.08 13.78
N VAL A 99 -3.67 -20.88 12.53
CA VAL A 99 -4.41 -20.09 11.51
C VAL A 99 -5.78 -20.72 11.24
N ARG A 100 -5.86 -22.03 11.02
CA ARG A 100 -7.15 -22.72 10.83
C ARG A 100 -8.06 -22.58 12.07
N ARG A 101 -7.50 -22.75 13.26
CA ARG A 101 -8.23 -22.56 14.52
C ARG A 101 -8.73 -21.12 14.68
N ALA A 102 -7.93 -20.13 14.34
CA ALA A 102 -8.33 -18.73 14.37
C ALA A 102 -9.45 -18.42 13.37
N ARG A 103 -9.52 -19.14 12.25
CA ARG A 103 -10.63 -19.10 11.26
C ARG A 103 -11.90 -19.82 11.73
N GLY A 104 -11.85 -20.49 12.90
CA GLY A 104 -13.00 -21.19 13.48
C GLY A 104 -13.06 -22.69 13.16
N GLU A 105 -12.04 -23.25 12.55
CA GLU A 105 -11.96 -24.69 12.29
C GLU A 105 -11.64 -25.46 13.59
N SER A 106 -12.15 -26.68 13.70
CA SER A 106 -11.79 -27.59 14.77
C SER A 106 -10.45 -28.24 14.43
N VAL A 107 -9.44 -27.94 15.23
CA VAL A 107 -8.08 -28.50 15.10
C VAL A 107 -7.78 -29.33 16.33
N ALA A 108 -7.51 -30.64 16.16
CA ALA A 108 -7.16 -31.52 17.24
C ALA A 108 -5.78 -31.16 17.81
N THR A 109 -5.58 -31.39 19.10
CA THR A 109 -4.28 -31.20 19.77
C THR A 109 -3.18 -32.06 19.16
N SER A 110 -3.54 -33.24 18.66
CA SER A 110 -2.62 -34.17 17.99
C SER A 110 -2.09 -33.68 16.64
N GLU A 111 -2.68 -32.61 16.06
CA GLU A 111 -2.19 -31.95 14.83
C GLU A 111 -1.07 -30.92 15.10
N LEU A 112 -0.84 -30.63 16.39
CA LEU A 112 0.23 -29.73 16.80
C LEU A 112 1.49 -30.50 17.11
N SER A 113 2.63 -30.06 16.62
CA SER A 113 3.95 -30.65 16.86
C SER A 113 4.53 -30.22 18.22
N SER A 114 4.04 -29.10 18.76
CA SER A 114 4.48 -28.56 20.05
C SER A 114 3.32 -28.52 21.05
N ASP A 115 3.65 -28.51 22.34
CA ASP A 115 2.68 -28.33 23.40
C ASP A 115 2.32 -26.86 23.58
N TYR A 116 1.02 -26.56 23.65
CA TYR A 116 0.46 -25.26 23.91
C TYR A 116 -0.54 -25.31 25.06
N SER A 117 -0.40 -24.41 26.01
CA SER A 117 -1.42 -24.22 27.03
C SER A 117 -2.71 -23.65 26.43
N ALA A 118 -3.83 -23.84 27.12
CA ALA A 118 -5.11 -23.26 26.71
C ALA A 118 -5.04 -21.71 26.65
N ALA A 119 -4.33 -21.09 27.59
CA ALA A 119 -4.15 -19.63 27.61
C ALA A 119 -3.30 -19.16 26.43
N GLU A 120 -2.20 -19.82 26.13
CA GLU A 120 -1.33 -19.52 24.98
C GLU A 120 -2.10 -19.68 23.66
N THR A 121 -2.81 -20.80 23.49
CA THR A 121 -3.66 -21.03 22.32
C THR A 121 -4.72 -19.95 22.15
N SER A 122 -5.38 -19.54 23.23
CA SER A 122 -6.39 -18.47 23.22
C SER A 122 -5.78 -17.13 22.80
N ALA A 123 -4.64 -16.77 23.37
CA ALA A 123 -3.95 -15.53 23.04
C ALA A 123 -3.47 -15.51 21.58
N ILE A 124 -2.85 -16.59 21.09
CA ILE A 124 -2.40 -16.72 19.70
C ILE A 124 -3.58 -16.57 18.73
N THR A 125 -4.66 -17.31 18.97
CA THR A 125 -5.83 -17.27 18.07
C THR A 125 -6.54 -15.92 18.09
N ALA A 126 -6.59 -15.22 19.22
CA ALA A 126 -7.14 -13.87 19.31
C ALA A 126 -6.29 -12.87 18.49
N VAL A 127 -4.96 -12.88 18.66
CA VAL A 127 -4.07 -12.02 17.88
C VAL A 127 -4.17 -12.34 16.39
N LEU A 128 -4.19 -13.62 16.00
CA LEU A 128 -4.34 -13.99 14.58
C LEU A 128 -5.64 -13.47 13.97
N ARG A 129 -6.76 -13.51 14.71
CA ARG A 129 -8.03 -12.93 14.24
C ARG A 129 -7.92 -11.42 14.00
N HIS A 130 -7.28 -10.69 14.89
CA HIS A 130 -7.02 -9.26 14.70
C HIS A 130 -6.12 -9.02 13.47
N LEU A 131 -5.07 -9.83 13.30
CA LEU A 131 -4.18 -9.69 12.16
C LEU A 131 -4.85 -10.06 10.83
N PHE A 132 -5.88 -10.91 10.81
CA PHE A 132 -6.66 -11.13 9.59
C PHE A 132 -7.40 -9.86 9.17
N VAL A 133 -7.99 -9.11 10.11
CA VAL A 133 -8.64 -7.83 9.83
C VAL A 133 -7.62 -6.81 9.29
N VAL A 134 -6.47 -6.70 9.95
CA VAL A 134 -5.37 -5.81 9.49
C VAL A 134 -4.93 -6.18 8.08
N ARG A 135 -4.64 -7.46 7.84
CA ARG A 135 -4.24 -7.99 6.54
C ARG A 135 -5.24 -7.63 5.44
N ASP A 136 -6.53 -7.81 5.69
CA ASP A 136 -7.57 -7.56 4.69
C ASP A 136 -7.64 -6.07 4.32
N VAL A 137 -7.43 -5.17 5.29
CA VAL A 137 -7.29 -3.73 5.02
C VAL A 137 -6.04 -3.47 4.18
N LEU A 138 -4.88 -4.03 4.57
CA LEU A 138 -3.64 -3.83 3.85
C LEU A 138 -3.68 -4.36 2.42
N LEU A 139 -4.31 -5.49 2.17
CA LEU A 139 -4.47 -6.03 0.83
C LEU A 139 -5.32 -5.11 -0.05
N ARG A 140 -6.42 -4.54 0.47
CA ARG A 140 -7.23 -3.54 -0.26
C ARG A 140 -6.43 -2.28 -0.55
N VAL A 141 -5.70 -1.78 0.43
CA VAL A 141 -4.82 -0.60 0.27
C VAL A 141 -3.74 -0.86 -0.77
N ASN A 142 -3.11 -2.05 -0.73
CA ASN A 142 -2.09 -2.42 -1.71
C ASN A 142 -2.66 -2.54 -3.13
N ALA A 143 -3.82 -3.16 -3.29
CA ALA A 143 -4.50 -3.25 -4.58
C ALA A 143 -4.81 -1.87 -5.15
N GLU A 144 -5.33 -0.95 -4.33
CA GLU A 144 -5.60 0.43 -4.75
C GLU A 144 -4.33 1.20 -5.08
N TYR A 145 -3.27 1.03 -4.28
CA TYR A 145 -1.97 1.64 -4.55
C TYR A 145 -1.42 1.22 -5.92
N VAL A 146 -1.44 -0.09 -6.22
CA VAL A 146 -1.00 -0.64 -7.52
C VAL A 146 -1.88 -0.14 -8.66
N ARG A 147 -3.22 -0.17 -8.49
CA ARG A 147 -4.18 0.35 -9.46
C ARG A 147 -3.92 1.82 -9.75
N SER A 148 -3.78 2.62 -8.70
CA SER A 148 -3.50 4.05 -8.84
C SER A 148 -2.16 4.31 -9.51
N ALA A 149 -1.12 3.57 -9.16
CA ALA A 149 0.21 3.75 -9.74
C ALA A 149 0.29 3.37 -11.23
N SER A 150 -0.45 2.34 -11.65
CA SER A 150 -0.49 1.89 -13.05
C SER A 150 -1.31 2.78 -13.98
N GLN A 151 -2.18 3.62 -13.41
CA GLN A 151 -3.03 4.50 -14.19
C GLN A 151 -2.23 5.64 -14.83
N ALA A 152 -2.36 5.78 -16.15
CA ALA A 152 -1.76 6.92 -16.85
C ALA A 152 -2.42 8.25 -16.41
N ASP A 153 -1.60 9.27 -16.23
CA ASP A 153 -2.08 10.54 -15.67
C ASP A 153 -3.19 11.19 -16.54
N ALA A 154 -3.14 11.01 -17.86
CA ALA A 154 -4.18 11.53 -18.77
C ALA A 154 -5.58 10.99 -18.47
N TYR A 155 -5.69 9.76 -17.96
CA TYR A 155 -6.98 9.09 -17.72
C TYR A 155 -7.42 9.09 -16.25
N ARG A 156 -6.69 9.77 -15.35
CA ARG A 156 -7.07 9.86 -13.95
C ARG A 156 -8.31 10.71 -13.75
N THR A 157 -9.25 10.22 -12.99
CA THR A 157 -10.49 10.91 -12.59
C THR A 157 -10.50 11.32 -11.12
N GLU A 158 -9.47 10.92 -10.37
CA GLU A 158 -9.28 11.22 -8.96
C GLU A 158 -7.77 11.37 -8.66
N PRO A 159 -7.40 12.04 -7.55
CA PRO A 159 -6.00 12.20 -7.15
C PRO A 159 -5.29 10.86 -6.97
N PRO A 160 -3.95 10.80 -7.16
CA PRO A 160 -3.18 9.58 -6.95
C PRO A 160 -3.27 9.08 -5.50
N PHE A 161 -3.52 7.79 -5.34
CA PHE A 161 -3.45 7.12 -4.04
C PHE A 161 -2.03 6.62 -3.78
N LYS A 162 -1.45 6.99 -2.64
CA LYS A 162 -0.03 6.81 -2.34
C LYS A 162 0.23 6.03 -1.05
N LEU A 163 -0.80 5.79 -0.22
CA LEU A 163 -0.66 4.96 0.98
C LEU A 163 -0.40 3.51 0.58
N GLN A 164 0.45 2.83 1.33
CA GLN A 164 0.91 1.49 1.00
C GLN A 164 0.31 0.44 1.95
N GLY A 165 -0.04 -0.71 1.39
CA GLY A 165 -0.40 -1.92 2.14
C GLY A 165 0.74 -2.93 2.13
N SER A 166 1.93 -2.56 2.58
CA SER A 166 3.15 -3.38 2.50
C SER A 166 3.34 -4.30 3.71
N TYR A 167 4.28 -5.26 3.61
CA TYR A 167 4.73 -6.06 4.76
C TYR A 167 5.26 -5.19 5.91
N ARG A 168 5.89 -4.03 5.60
CA ARG A 168 6.34 -3.07 6.61
C ARG A 168 5.17 -2.51 7.42
N ASN A 169 4.07 -2.19 6.75
CA ASN A 169 2.85 -1.72 7.41
C ASN A 169 2.26 -2.82 8.30
N MET A 170 2.21 -4.05 7.78
CA MET A 170 1.76 -5.22 8.56
C MET A 170 2.57 -5.37 9.85
N ASN A 171 3.90 -5.31 9.76
CA ASN A 171 4.79 -5.46 10.91
C ASN A 171 4.60 -4.35 11.95
N LYS A 172 4.52 -3.09 11.50
CA LYS A 172 4.31 -1.93 12.39
C LYS A 172 2.96 -1.96 13.12
N ILE A 173 1.90 -2.45 12.47
CA ILE A 173 0.60 -2.61 13.12
C ILE A 173 0.63 -3.83 14.03
N ALA A 174 1.15 -4.96 13.56
CA ALA A 174 1.22 -6.22 14.30
C ALA A 174 1.96 -6.08 15.64
N GLU A 175 3.04 -5.29 15.68
CA GLU A 175 3.79 -4.99 16.90
C GLU A 175 2.91 -4.44 18.03
N LYS A 176 1.83 -3.72 17.68
CA LYS A 176 0.93 -3.05 18.63
C LYS A 176 -0.34 -3.84 18.92
N VAL A 177 -0.61 -4.91 18.17
CA VAL A 177 -1.81 -5.73 18.37
C VAL A 177 -1.65 -6.61 19.61
N VAL A 178 -2.65 -6.58 20.49
CA VAL A 178 -2.72 -7.45 21.68
C VAL A 178 -4.01 -8.26 21.69
N ALA A 179 -4.00 -9.42 22.35
CA ALA A 179 -5.10 -10.36 22.35
C ALA A 179 -6.42 -9.80 22.95
N ALA A 180 -6.31 -8.84 23.88
CA ALA A 180 -7.45 -8.22 24.58
C ALA A 180 -8.11 -7.07 23.81
N MET A 181 -7.56 -6.65 22.65
CA MET A 181 -8.16 -5.58 21.85
C MET A 181 -9.59 -5.91 21.42
N ASN A 182 -10.47 -4.93 21.51
CA ASN A 182 -11.78 -4.98 20.87
C ASN A 182 -11.72 -4.46 19.42
N ALA A 183 -12.81 -4.61 18.68
CA ALA A 183 -12.86 -4.20 17.28
C ALA A 183 -12.63 -2.69 17.08
N GLN A 184 -13.13 -1.83 17.98
CA GLN A 184 -12.96 -0.39 17.88
C GLN A 184 -11.52 0.06 18.13
N GLU A 185 -10.84 -0.57 19.09
CA GLU A 185 -9.42 -0.31 19.37
C GLU A 185 -8.54 -0.75 18.19
N LEU A 186 -8.84 -1.88 17.57
CA LEU A 186 -8.14 -2.35 16.37
C LEU A 186 -8.33 -1.40 15.19
N GLU A 187 -9.55 -0.93 14.98
CA GLU A 187 -9.87 0.04 13.93
C GLU A 187 -9.14 1.36 14.16
N THR A 188 -9.11 1.85 15.41
CA THR A 188 -8.37 3.06 15.78
C THR A 188 -6.86 2.89 15.53
N LEU A 189 -6.29 1.73 15.86
CA LEU A 189 -4.90 1.42 15.61
C LEU A 189 -4.54 1.48 14.11
N ILE A 190 -5.41 0.94 13.25
CA ILE A 190 -5.22 0.98 11.79
C ILE A 190 -5.32 2.43 11.28
N ASP A 191 -6.32 3.18 11.74
CA ASP A 191 -6.52 4.58 11.35
C ASP A 191 -5.33 5.47 11.75
N ASP A 192 -4.84 5.32 12.97
CA ASP A 192 -3.68 6.08 13.47
C ASP A 192 -2.39 5.74 12.72
N HIS A 193 -2.20 4.48 12.35
CA HIS A 193 -1.10 4.08 11.51
C HIS A 193 -1.10 4.84 10.18
N TYR A 194 -2.24 4.84 9.48
CA TYR A 194 -2.35 5.50 8.18
C TYR A 194 -2.39 7.02 8.26
N ARG A 195 -2.89 7.61 9.35
CA ARG A 195 -2.73 9.05 9.62
C ARG A 195 -1.26 9.42 9.72
N GLY A 196 -0.48 8.63 10.46
CA GLY A 196 0.97 8.81 10.55
C GLY A 196 1.67 8.69 9.19
N GLU A 197 1.30 7.70 8.37
CA GLU A 197 1.85 7.59 7.01
C GLU A 197 1.46 8.76 6.10
N ALA A 198 0.20 9.18 6.14
CA ALA A 198 -0.27 10.31 5.34
C ALA A 198 0.49 11.60 5.64
N GLN A 199 0.91 11.82 6.89
CA GLN A 199 1.72 12.97 7.29
C GLN A 199 3.12 12.98 6.67
N THR A 200 3.64 11.83 6.23
CA THR A 200 4.93 11.76 5.55
C THR A 200 4.86 12.09 4.06
N LEU A 201 3.65 12.15 3.50
CA LEU A 201 3.45 12.52 2.11
C LEU A 201 3.71 14.01 1.90
N THR A 202 4.46 14.36 0.89
CA THR A 202 4.75 15.76 0.52
C THR A 202 3.47 16.54 0.19
N THR A 203 2.51 15.86 -0.45
CA THR A 203 1.21 16.43 -0.85
C THR A 203 0.11 15.37 -0.82
N GLY A 204 -1.12 15.80 -0.59
CA GLY A 204 -2.29 14.94 -0.76
C GLY A 204 -2.64 14.06 0.43
N ALA A 205 -2.20 14.42 1.65
CA ALA A 205 -2.53 13.66 2.86
C ALA A 205 -4.05 13.52 3.06
N GLU A 206 -4.82 14.61 2.99
CA GLU A 206 -6.28 14.60 3.10
C GLU A 206 -6.92 13.67 2.06
N GLN A 207 -6.52 13.80 0.81
CA GLN A 207 -7.08 13.02 -0.30
C GLN A 207 -6.83 11.52 -0.13
N ASN A 208 -5.64 11.16 0.37
CA ASN A 208 -5.29 9.77 0.62
C ASN A 208 -6.06 9.18 1.80
N LEU A 209 -6.30 9.94 2.87
CA LEU A 209 -7.11 9.50 4.01
C LEU A 209 -8.59 9.35 3.63
N LEU A 210 -9.14 10.29 2.84
CA LEU A 210 -10.52 10.17 2.33
C LEU A 210 -10.68 8.97 1.40
N LYS A 211 -9.71 8.72 0.53
CA LYS A 211 -9.70 7.51 -0.31
C LYS A 211 -9.60 6.23 0.51
N LEU A 212 -8.78 6.21 1.55
CA LEU A 212 -8.72 5.09 2.49
C LEU A 212 -10.07 4.84 3.19
N ALA A 213 -10.74 5.91 3.64
CA ALA A 213 -12.06 5.80 4.25
C ALA A 213 -13.12 5.30 3.24
N GLU A 214 -13.04 5.75 1.96
CA GLU A 214 -13.87 5.21 0.86
C GLU A 214 -13.64 3.70 0.66
N LEU A 215 -12.40 3.25 0.59
CA LEU A 215 -12.04 1.83 0.43
C LEU A 215 -12.54 0.96 1.58
N ARG A 216 -12.67 1.54 2.77
CA ARG A 216 -13.14 0.87 3.98
C ARG A 216 -14.64 1.05 4.23
N GLU A 217 -15.35 1.72 3.32
CA GLU A 217 -16.79 2.02 3.44
C GLU A 217 -17.14 2.78 4.74
N ARG A 218 -16.26 3.72 5.16
CA ARG A 218 -16.35 4.43 6.45
C ARG A 218 -16.38 5.95 6.32
N LEU A 219 -16.64 6.47 5.11
CA LEU A 219 -16.85 7.90 4.92
C LEU A 219 -18.11 8.37 5.68
N SER A 220 -17.96 9.38 6.53
CA SER A 220 -19.09 10.16 7.01
C SER A 220 -19.70 10.98 5.86
N GLU A 221 -20.92 11.47 6.04
CA GLU A 221 -21.57 12.33 5.03
C GLU A 221 -20.72 13.56 4.67
N ALA A 222 -20.12 14.20 5.68
CA ALA A 222 -19.24 15.34 5.47
C ALA A 222 -17.98 14.98 4.69
N GLU A 223 -17.33 13.84 5.01
CA GLU A 223 -16.17 13.36 4.30
C GLU A 223 -16.51 12.92 2.86
N ALA A 224 -17.66 12.30 2.65
CA ALA A 224 -18.13 11.94 1.31
C ALA A 224 -18.36 13.18 0.45
N ALA A 225 -18.98 14.23 0.99
CA ALA A 225 -19.16 15.51 0.29
C ALA A 225 -17.80 16.16 -0.02
N ARG A 226 -16.89 16.18 0.96
CA ARG A 226 -15.52 16.72 0.78
C ARG A 226 -14.74 15.94 -0.29
N TRP A 227 -14.82 14.61 -0.27
CA TRP A 227 -14.17 13.77 -1.26
C TRP A 227 -14.74 13.96 -2.68
N ALA A 228 -16.06 14.12 -2.80
CA ALA A 228 -16.71 14.45 -4.07
C ALA A 228 -16.23 15.80 -4.62
N GLN A 229 -16.09 16.82 -3.77
CA GLN A 229 -15.55 18.13 -4.14
C GLN A 229 -14.11 18.01 -4.65
N ILE A 230 -13.23 17.31 -3.91
CA ILE A 230 -11.84 17.11 -4.33
C ILE A 230 -11.76 16.41 -5.69
N LYS A 231 -12.56 15.35 -5.91
CA LYS A 231 -12.62 14.66 -7.21
C LYS A 231 -13.10 15.58 -8.33
N ALA A 232 -14.06 16.44 -8.06
CA ALA A 232 -14.56 17.41 -9.03
C ALA A 232 -13.50 18.47 -9.39
N GLU A 233 -12.82 19.02 -8.39
CA GLU A 233 -11.72 19.97 -8.59
C GLU A 233 -10.57 19.35 -9.36
N PHE A 234 -10.18 18.12 -9.02
CA PHE A 234 -9.13 17.40 -9.72
C PHE A 234 -9.46 17.20 -11.21
N ARG A 235 -10.71 16.79 -11.53
CA ARG A 235 -11.17 16.64 -12.91
C ARG A 235 -11.20 17.96 -13.66
N ARG A 236 -11.66 19.04 -12.99
CA ARG A 236 -11.67 20.38 -13.56
C ARG A 236 -10.25 20.86 -13.90
N GLN A 237 -9.30 20.73 -12.97
CA GLN A 237 -7.90 21.08 -13.22
C GLN A 237 -7.32 20.30 -14.39
N LYS A 238 -7.65 19.02 -14.51
CA LYS A 238 -7.22 18.20 -15.64
C LYS A 238 -7.87 18.59 -16.97
N SER A 239 -9.13 18.94 -16.99
CA SER A 239 -9.81 19.41 -18.20
C SER A 239 -9.31 20.78 -18.67
N MET A 240 -8.78 21.57 -17.74
CA MET A 240 -8.11 22.83 -18.05
C MET A 240 -6.73 22.63 -18.70
N GLY A 241 -6.21 21.45 -18.69
CA GLY A 241 -5.05 20.78 -19.25
C GLY A 241 -3.94 21.63 -19.87
N GLY A 242 -2.69 21.31 -19.53
CA GLY A 242 -1.50 21.80 -20.19
C GLY A 242 -0.89 23.04 -19.54
N ALA A 243 0.27 23.44 -19.98
CA ALA A 243 1.04 24.53 -19.43
C ALA A 243 0.17 25.79 -19.17
N GLU A 244 0.30 26.36 -17.98
CA GLU A 244 -0.43 27.55 -17.51
C GLU A 244 -0.37 28.76 -18.49
N ASP A 245 0.46 28.67 -19.53
CA ASP A 245 0.74 29.74 -20.50
C ASP A 245 -0.01 29.63 -21.82
N ASP A 246 -0.82 28.59 -22.09
CA ASP A 246 -1.58 28.51 -23.34
C ASP A 246 -2.95 29.23 -23.22
N PRO A 247 -3.15 30.36 -23.96
CA PRO A 247 -4.39 31.14 -23.92
C PRO A 247 -5.64 30.33 -24.33
N VAL A 248 -5.50 29.34 -25.23
CA VAL A 248 -6.61 28.51 -25.71
C VAL A 248 -7.07 27.54 -24.60
N THR A 249 -6.12 26.97 -23.88
CA THR A 249 -6.38 26.10 -22.74
C THR A 249 -7.09 26.84 -21.61
N ARG A 250 -6.67 28.10 -21.30
CA ARG A 250 -7.33 28.97 -20.32
C ARG A 250 -8.76 29.30 -20.73
N LEU A 251 -8.99 29.61 -22.01
CA LEU A 251 -10.32 29.91 -22.53
C LEU A 251 -11.25 28.69 -22.48
N THR A 252 -10.75 27.54 -22.87
CA THR A 252 -11.50 26.27 -22.82
C THR A 252 -11.88 25.90 -21.38
N GLY A 253 -10.96 26.09 -20.43
CA GLY A 253 -11.21 25.88 -19.00
C GLY A 253 -12.29 26.82 -18.45
N THR A 254 -12.25 28.11 -18.83
CA THR A 254 -13.25 29.09 -18.40
C THR A 254 -14.64 28.74 -18.94
N LEU A 255 -14.72 28.37 -20.22
CA LEU A 255 -15.98 27.94 -20.86
C LEU A 255 -16.54 26.65 -20.24
N SER A 256 -15.68 25.69 -19.91
CA SER A 256 -16.07 24.46 -19.22
C SER A 256 -16.59 24.74 -17.80
N GLY A 257 -15.97 25.68 -17.08
CA GLY A 257 -16.43 26.13 -15.76
C GLY A 257 -17.82 26.78 -15.82
N LEU A 258 -18.02 27.69 -16.78
CA LEU A 258 -19.33 28.31 -17.04
C LEU A 258 -20.40 27.27 -17.39
N GLY A 259 -20.07 26.26 -18.19
CA GLY A 259 -20.97 25.16 -18.52
C GLY A 259 -21.41 24.36 -17.29
N ALA A 260 -20.50 24.10 -16.36
CA ALA A 260 -20.81 23.39 -15.12
C ALA A 260 -21.70 24.23 -14.17
N GLU A 261 -21.44 25.55 -14.07
CA GLU A 261 -22.27 26.46 -13.26
C GLU A 261 -23.69 26.59 -13.84
N LEU A 262 -23.82 26.69 -15.15
CA LEU A 262 -25.12 26.70 -15.82
C LEU A 262 -25.90 25.39 -15.62
N ALA A 263 -25.21 24.25 -15.65
CA ALA A 263 -25.81 22.97 -15.34
C ALA A 263 -26.32 22.89 -13.88
N ALA A 264 -25.51 23.38 -12.93
CA ALA A 264 -25.91 23.43 -11.52
C ALA A 264 -27.11 24.37 -11.28
N ILE A 265 -27.15 25.52 -11.94
CA ILE A 265 -28.31 26.45 -11.90
C ILE A 265 -29.55 25.77 -12.51
N ARG A 266 -29.42 25.12 -13.65
CA ARG A 266 -30.53 24.36 -14.27
C ARG A 266 -31.07 23.32 -13.30
N ASP A 267 -30.20 22.53 -12.67
CA ASP A 267 -30.61 21.45 -11.76
C ASP A 267 -31.25 22.01 -10.48
N ALA A 268 -30.74 23.13 -9.95
CA ALA A 268 -31.38 23.84 -8.85
C ALA A 268 -32.76 24.41 -9.20
N VAL A 269 -32.93 24.94 -10.39
CA VAL A 269 -34.23 25.45 -10.88
C VAL A 269 -35.22 24.32 -11.09
N LEU A 270 -34.75 23.15 -11.58
CA LEU A 270 -35.60 21.97 -11.74
C LEU A 270 -36.02 21.35 -10.41
N ALA A 271 -35.14 21.39 -9.40
CA ALA A 271 -35.44 20.90 -8.05
C ALA A 271 -36.38 21.84 -7.24
N ALA A 272 -36.49 23.11 -7.64
CA ALA A 272 -37.37 24.11 -7.01
C ALA A 272 -38.79 24.15 -7.63
N ARG A 273 -39.06 23.35 -8.64
CA ARG A 273 -40.39 23.14 -9.25
C ARG A 273 -41.04 21.87 -8.72
#